data_41452839f24bbcaad9761aa1fd2254e4
#
_entry.id   41452839f24bbcaad9761aa1fd2254e4
#
_cell.length_a   1.000
_cell.length_b   1.000
_cell.length_c   1.000
_cell.angle_alpha   90.00
_cell.angle_beta   90.00
_cell.angle_gamma   90.00
#
_symmetry.space_group_name_H-M   'P 1'
#
loop_
_entity.id
_entity.type
_entity.pdbx_description
1 polymer ?
#
loop_
_entity_poly.entity_id
_entity_poly.type
_entity_poly.pdbx_seq_one_letter_code
_entity_poly.pdbx_strand_id
1 'polypeptide(L)'
;RLMPSEKWNLSVFGKHYNSYSEGTVQLSDNNVGSDTRVSQSVSSFGYGAAGTYFLGKAIQLKLSYEKALRMPSTQELFGDGDLEAGKADLKPERSDNVNLSASYNKQLGKHGLYVEGGVIYRNTQDYIKRDLSTVGGTSYGSYTNHGRVETKGFNVSLRYSYSNWFNMGGTFNNLDTRDKEKKRAASSGQNALTYGQRIPNIPYQYANVDMNFYWHNLFAKGNTLTFGWDCFYQHDFPLYWENFGDPSTKIRVPQQISHNLSLGYSIRNGRYNISFECRNLTDEKLYDNFSLQKAGRAFYGKFRVYFGK
;
A
#
# COMPACT_ATOMS: atom_id res chain seq x y z
N ARG A 1 -13.32 -22.35 -11.28
CA ARG A 1 -13.97 -21.22 -11.97
C ARG A 1 -15.17 -21.75 -12.73
N LEU A 2 -16.33 -21.16 -12.51
CA LEU A 2 -17.58 -21.50 -13.17
C LEU A 2 -18.07 -20.29 -13.95
N MET A 3 -18.57 -20.52 -15.18
CA MET A 3 -19.16 -19.50 -16.04
C MET A 3 -20.56 -19.94 -16.44
N PRO A 4 -21.56 -19.75 -15.57
CA PRO A 4 -22.94 -20.21 -15.82
C PRO A 4 -23.57 -19.53 -17.04
N SER A 5 -23.09 -18.34 -17.39
CA SER A 5 -23.46 -17.62 -18.61
C SER A 5 -22.35 -16.60 -18.94
N GLU A 6 -22.44 -15.97 -20.12
CA GLU A 6 -21.51 -14.88 -20.49
C GLU A 6 -21.53 -13.69 -19.51
N LYS A 7 -22.60 -13.55 -18.71
CA LYS A 7 -22.75 -12.48 -17.72
C LYS A 7 -22.13 -12.78 -16.37
N TRP A 8 -21.84 -14.05 -16.06
CA TRP A 8 -21.37 -14.48 -14.75
C TRP A 8 -20.03 -15.18 -14.81
N ASN A 9 -19.15 -14.79 -13.90
CA ASN A 9 -17.91 -15.49 -13.62
C ASN A 9 -17.82 -15.71 -12.12
N LEU A 10 -17.85 -16.96 -11.70
CA LEU A 10 -17.79 -17.38 -10.29
C LEU A 10 -16.51 -18.16 -10.05
N SER A 11 -15.86 -17.91 -8.93
CA SER A 11 -14.71 -18.67 -8.48
C SER A 11 -14.81 -18.99 -7.00
N VAL A 12 -14.41 -20.21 -6.64
CA VAL A 12 -14.21 -20.65 -5.26
C VAL A 12 -12.81 -21.24 -5.17
N PHE A 13 -12.12 -20.99 -4.08
CA PHE A 13 -10.76 -21.45 -3.88
C PHE A 13 -10.49 -21.78 -2.41
N GLY A 14 -9.58 -22.71 -2.19
CA GLY A 14 -8.94 -23.00 -0.92
C GLY A 14 -7.44 -22.80 -1.04
N LYS A 15 -6.80 -22.32 0.01
CA LYS A 15 -5.34 -22.10 0.09
C LYS A 15 -4.82 -22.79 1.33
N HIS A 16 -3.81 -23.63 1.18
CA HIS A 16 -3.06 -24.18 2.30
C HIS A 16 -1.76 -23.40 2.43
N TYR A 17 -1.54 -22.85 3.62
CA TYR A 17 -0.34 -22.12 3.96
C TYR A 17 0.55 -23.00 4.84
N ASN A 18 1.78 -23.19 4.42
CA ASN A 18 2.80 -23.89 5.20
C ASN A 18 4.09 -23.07 5.12
N SER A 19 4.61 -22.68 6.27
CA SER A 19 5.84 -21.90 6.38
C SER A 19 6.69 -22.45 7.49
N TYR A 20 7.96 -22.65 7.20
CA TYR A 20 9.02 -22.85 8.18
C TYR A 20 10.01 -21.70 8.06
N SER A 21 10.29 -21.04 9.15
CA SER A 21 11.24 -19.94 9.23
C SER A 21 12.20 -20.20 10.37
N GLU A 22 13.50 -20.03 10.11
CA GLU A 22 14.56 -20.18 11.09
C GLU A 22 15.55 -19.02 10.93
N GLY A 23 15.97 -18.43 12.03
CA GLY A 23 16.91 -17.31 12.04
C GLY A 23 17.39 -16.95 13.43
N THR A 24 18.25 -15.96 13.49
CA THR A 24 18.79 -15.41 14.74
C THR A 24 18.09 -14.08 15.04
N VAL A 25 17.55 -13.93 16.23
CA VAL A 25 17.00 -12.66 16.72
C VAL A 25 18.15 -11.85 17.29
N GLN A 26 18.51 -10.75 16.64
CA GLN A 26 19.64 -9.89 17.03
C GLN A 26 19.22 -8.78 17.99
N LEU A 27 17.99 -8.27 17.86
CA LEU A 27 17.40 -7.32 18.79
C LEU A 27 16.08 -7.92 19.29
N SER A 28 15.93 -8.09 20.59
CA SER A 28 14.66 -8.46 21.22
C SER A 28 14.36 -7.52 22.38
N ASP A 29 13.08 -7.29 22.65
CA ASP A 29 12.61 -6.45 23.76
C ASP A 29 13.23 -6.86 25.12
N ASN A 30 13.68 -8.10 25.27
CA ASN A 30 14.18 -8.66 26.53
C ASN A 30 15.69 -8.95 26.55
N ASN A 31 16.36 -8.95 25.38
CA ASN A 31 17.79 -9.34 25.28
C ASN A 31 18.51 -8.55 24.19
N VAL A 32 18.84 -7.30 24.46
CA VAL A 32 19.70 -6.51 23.58
C VAL A 32 21.10 -7.12 23.61
N GLY A 33 21.56 -7.62 22.45
CA GLY A 33 22.92 -8.13 22.27
C GLY A 33 23.11 -9.64 22.47
N SER A 34 22.05 -10.44 22.58
CA SER A 34 22.17 -11.91 22.57
C SER A 34 21.63 -12.50 21.27
N ASP A 35 22.50 -13.20 20.56
CA ASP A 35 22.12 -13.97 19.35
C ASP A 35 21.39 -15.24 19.78
N THR A 36 20.07 -15.24 19.66
CA THR A 36 19.25 -16.44 19.94
C THR A 36 18.70 -17.01 18.64
N ARG A 37 19.11 -18.24 18.32
CA ARG A 37 18.55 -18.97 17.18
C ARG A 37 17.17 -19.48 17.50
N VAL A 38 16.20 -19.10 16.69
CA VAL A 38 14.79 -19.45 16.86
C VAL A 38 14.21 -19.98 15.56
N SER A 39 13.22 -20.86 15.68
CA SER A 39 12.50 -21.37 14.53
C SER A 39 10.99 -21.30 14.77
N GLN A 40 10.25 -21.08 13.71
CA GLN A 40 8.78 -21.08 13.72
C GLN A 40 8.25 -21.92 12.57
N SER A 41 7.28 -22.78 12.86
CA SER A 41 6.53 -23.53 11.86
C SER A 41 5.07 -23.20 11.97
N VAL A 42 4.44 -22.83 10.86
CA VAL A 42 3.03 -22.48 10.78
C VAL A 42 2.37 -23.26 9.64
N SER A 43 1.28 -23.92 9.95
CA SER A 43 0.40 -24.56 8.96
C SER A 43 -1.03 -24.07 9.18
N SER A 44 -1.69 -23.58 8.14
CA SER A 44 -3.06 -23.08 8.24
C SER A 44 -3.78 -23.09 6.89
N PHE A 45 -5.10 -22.92 6.92
CA PHE A 45 -5.95 -22.99 5.76
C PHE A 45 -6.80 -21.72 5.60
N GLY A 46 -6.84 -21.19 4.38
CA GLY A 46 -7.72 -20.11 3.98
C GLY A 46 -8.64 -20.51 2.83
N TYR A 47 -9.72 -19.81 2.66
CA TYR A 47 -10.67 -20.05 1.58
C TYR A 47 -11.38 -18.77 1.16
N GLY A 48 -11.96 -18.80 -0.03
CA GLY A 48 -12.71 -17.66 -0.52
C GLY A 48 -13.58 -17.98 -1.72
N ALA A 49 -14.44 -17.01 -2.01
CA ALA A 49 -15.30 -17.02 -3.18
C ALA A 49 -15.34 -15.61 -3.79
N ALA A 50 -15.45 -15.55 -5.11
CA ALA A 50 -15.61 -14.29 -5.83
C ALA A 50 -16.63 -14.47 -6.96
N GLY A 51 -17.47 -13.44 -7.15
CA GLY A 51 -18.42 -13.36 -8.23
C GLY A 51 -18.19 -12.06 -9.02
N THR A 52 -18.25 -12.18 -10.34
CA THR A 52 -18.25 -11.05 -11.25
C THR A 52 -19.52 -11.11 -12.09
N TYR A 53 -20.23 -10.00 -12.17
CA TYR A 53 -21.39 -9.82 -13.03
C TYR A 53 -21.13 -8.75 -14.06
N PHE A 54 -21.37 -9.07 -15.34
CA PHE A 54 -21.23 -8.15 -16.45
C PHE A 54 -22.59 -7.59 -16.85
N LEU A 55 -22.81 -6.31 -16.60
CA LEU A 55 -23.97 -5.58 -17.08
C LEU A 55 -23.64 -4.97 -18.45
N GLY A 56 -23.86 -5.77 -19.49
CA GLY A 56 -23.42 -5.45 -20.85
C GLY A 56 -21.91 -5.53 -21.01
N LYS A 57 -21.36 -4.79 -22.00
CA LYS A 57 -19.91 -4.82 -22.32
C LYS A 57 -19.09 -3.81 -21.54
N ALA A 58 -19.72 -2.84 -20.90
CA ALA A 58 -19.03 -1.69 -20.30
C ALA A 58 -18.97 -1.73 -18.78
N ILE A 59 -19.94 -2.36 -18.11
CA ILE A 59 -20.09 -2.31 -16.66
C ILE A 59 -19.80 -3.70 -16.08
N GLN A 60 -19.00 -3.73 -15.03
CA GLN A 60 -18.65 -4.91 -14.30
C GLN A 60 -18.85 -4.67 -12.78
N LEU A 61 -19.57 -5.58 -12.13
CA LEU A 61 -19.72 -5.62 -10.69
C LEU A 61 -18.95 -6.82 -10.15
N LYS A 62 -18.20 -6.63 -9.07
CA LYS A 62 -17.42 -7.67 -8.42
C LYS A 62 -17.73 -7.70 -6.94
N LEU A 63 -17.97 -8.89 -6.41
CA LEU A 63 -18.07 -9.15 -4.98
C LEU A 63 -17.11 -10.29 -4.63
N SER A 64 -16.33 -10.13 -3.58
CA SER A 64 -15.48 -11.19 -3.07
C SER A 64 -15.51 -11.28 -1.56
N TYR A 65 -15.37 -12.50 -1.08
CA TYR A 65 -15.08 -12.82 0.30
C TYR A 65 -13.87 -13.74 0.36
N GLU A 66 -12.96 -13.47 1.28
CA GLU A 66 -11.80 -14.31 1.53
C GLU A 66 -11.48 -14.37 3.03
N LYS A 67 -11.37 -15.57 3.56
CA LYS A 67 -10.70 -15.84 4.82
C LYS A 67 -9.22 -16.03 4.53
N ALA A 68 -8.44 -15.00 4.79
CA ALA A 68 -7.02 -14.95 4.43
C ALA A 68 -6.12 -15.05 5.67
N LEU A 69 -4.89 -15.51 5.43
CA LEU A 69 -3.80 -15.45 6.38
C LEU A 69 -2.68 -14.57 5.85
N ARG A 70 -2.04 -13.82 6.76
CA ARG A 70 -0.75 -13.17 6.52
C ARG A 70 0.28 -13.77 7.47
N MET A 71 1.27 -14.45 6.91
CA MET A 71 2.40 -14.92 7.68
C MET A 71 3.28 -13.73 8.10
N PRO A 72 3.88 -13.76 9.31
CA PRO A 72 4.92 -12.80 9.64
C PRO A 72 6.06 -12.89 8.63
N SER A 73 6.61 -11.74 8.26
CA SER A 73 7.82 -11.68 7.42
C SER A 73 9.07 -12.06 8.23
N THR A 74 10.15 -12.36 7.53
CA THR A 74 11.44 -12.66 8.18
C THR A 74 11.95 -11.48 9.02
N GLN A 75 11.73 -10.25 8.57
CA GLN A 75 12.08 -9.05 9.33
C GLN A 75 11.23 -8.89 10.60
N GLU A 76 9.94 -9.20 10.54
CA GLU A 76 9.07 -9.19 11.73
C GLU A 76 9.47 -10.26 12.75
N LEU A 77 9.93 -11.43 12.27
CA LEU A 77 10.35 -12.54 13.15
C LEU A 77 11.75 -12.37 13.73
N PHE A 78 12.70 -11.89 12.94
CA PHE A 78 14.11 -11.93 13.29
C PHE A 78 14.78 -10.55 13.39
N GLY A 79 14.09 -9.48 12.94
CA GLY A 79 14.67 -8.15 12.86
C GLY A 79 15.61 -7.97 11.68
N ASP A 80 16.32 -6.85 11.66
CA ASP A 80 17.34 -6.53 10.66
C ASP A 80 18.73 -6.29 11.26
N GLY A 81 18.83 -6.37 12.59
CA GLY A 81 20.07 -6.17 13.32
C GLY A 81 20.46 -4.70 13.55
N ASP A 82 19.61 -3.75 13.13
CA ASP A 82 19.90 -2.31 13.24
C ASP A 82 18.68 -1.54 13.80
N LEU A 83 17.64 -1.37 13.01
CA LEU A 83 16.48 -0.54 13.35
C LEU A 83 15.22 -1.33 13.72
N GLU A 84 15.16 -2.62 13.43
CA GLU A 84 14.01 -3.47 13.65
C GLU A 84 14.34 -4.64 14.59
N ALA A 85 13.64 -4.69 15.71
CA ALA A 85 13.70 -5.81 16.63
C ALA A 85 12.75 -6.91 16.22
N GLY A 86 13.26 -8.12 16.04
CA GLY A 86 12.46 -9.28 15.69
C GLY A 86 11.68 -9.83 16.88
N LYS A 87 10.53 -10.47 16.58
CA LYS A 87 9.72 -11.20 17.55
C LYS A 87 9.31 -12.56 17.01
N ALA A 88 10.02 -13.60 17.42
CA ALA A 88 9.91 -14.94 16.86
C ALA A 88 8.58 -15.66 17.17
N ASP A 89 7.85 -15.24 18.20
CA ASP A 89 6.58 -15.84 18.63
C ASP A 89 5.32 -15.18 18.00
N LEU A 90 5.51 -14.33 16.99
CA LEU A 90 4.39 -13.71 16.28
C LEU A 90 3.48 -14.75 15.64
N LYS A 91 2.19 -14.62 15.91
CA LYS A 91 1.16 -15.42 15.27
C LYS A 91 0.80 -14.83 13.90
N PRO A 92 0.45 -15.67 12.92
CA PRO A 92 -0.11 -15.18 11.66
C PRO A 92 -1.39 -14.38 11.87
N GLU A 93 -1.55 -13.29 11.14
CA GLU A 93 -2.83 -12.59 11.07
C GLU A 93 -3.85 -13.44 10.34
N ARG A 94 -5.08 -13.43 10.85
CA ARG A 94 -6.24 -14.05 10.23
C ARG A 94 -7.28 -12.99 9.94
N SER A 95 -7.71 -12.89 8.69
CA SER A 95 -8.65 -11.85 8.31
C SER A 95 -9.83 -12.38 7.49
N ASP A 96 -11.01 -11.84 7.80
CA ASP A 96 -12.20 -11.93 6.96
C ASP A 96 -12.27 -10.67 6.12
N ASN A 97 -12.21 -10.83 4.79
CA ASN A 97 -12.15 -9.73 3.84
C ASN A 97 -13.38 -9.76 2.93
N VAL A 98 -14.10 -8.66 2.84
CA VAL A 98 -15.20 -8.46 1.90
C VAL A 98 -14.87 -7.26 1.02
N ASN A 99 -14.93 -7.43 -0.30
CA ASN A 99 -14.74 -6.35 -1.25
C ASN A 99 -15.91 -6.33 -2.24
N LEU A 100 -16.48 -5.15 -2.45
CA LEU A 100 -17.48 -4.90 -3.49
C LEU A 100 -16.97 -3.77 -4.37
N SER A 101 -16.90 -3.97 -5.67
CA SER A 101 -16.52 -2.92 -6.62
C SER A 101 -17.42 -2.90 -7.85
N ALA A 102 -17.53 -1.72 -8.44
CA ALA A 102 -18.17 -1.49 -9.73
C ALA A 102 -17.18 -0.77 -10.64
N SER A 103 -17.04 -1.23 -11.87
CA SER A 103 -16.22 -0.57 -12.87
C SER A 103 -16.99 -0.32 -14.17
N TYR A 104 -16.65 0.79 -14.81
CA TYR A 104 -17.11 1.16 -16.13
C TYR A 104 -15.89 1.31 -17.03
N ASN A 105 -15.90 0.62 -18.17
CA ASN A 105 -14.83 0.68 -19.16
C ASN A 105 -15.43 0.79 -20.54
N LYS A 106 -15.18 1.89 -21.22
CA LYS A 106 -15.73 2.12 -22.56
C LYS A 106 -14.82 2.97 -23.43
N GLN A 107 -14.69 2.54 -24.69
CA GLN A 107 -14.10 3.34 -25.75
C GLN A 107 -15.21 4.06 -26.52
N LEU A 108 -15.13 5.39 -26.64
CA LEU A 108 -16.07 6.27 -27.33
C LEU A 108 -15.30 7.04 -28.41
N GLY A 109 -15.17 6.46 -29.59
CA GLY A 109 -14.32 7.03 -30.65
C GLY A 109 -12.87 7.16 -30.19
N LYS A 110 -12.35 8.39 -30.11
CA LYS A 110 -10.99 8.68 -29.65
C LYS A 110 -10.86 8.74 -28.12
N HIS A 111 -11.96 8.66 -27.38
CA HIS A 111 -11.99 8.76 -25.92
C HIS A 111 -12.05 7.38 -25.29
N GLY A 112 -11.08 7.02 -24.46
CA GLY A 112 -11.13 5.86 -23.59
C GLY A 112 -11.41 6.31 -22.16
N LEU A 113 -12.41 5.70 -21.51
CA LEU A 113 -12.77 6.00 -20.13
C LEU A 113 -12.87 4.71 -19.32
N TYR A 114 -12.13 4.69 -18.21
CA TYR A 114 -12.25 3.67 -17.18
C TYR A 114 -12.45 4.35 -15.83
N VAL A 115 -13.49 3.93 -15.12
CA VAL A 115 -13.78 4.34 -13.74
C VAL A 115 -14.04 3.08 -12.93
N GLU A 116 -13.43 2.97 -11.75
CA GLU A 116 -13.73 1.92 -10.79
C GLU A 116 -13.89 2.54 -9.40
N GLY A 117 -14.94 2.13 -8.68
CA GLY A 117 -15.14 2.44 -7.28
C GLY A 117 -15.37 1.16 -6.49
N GLY A 118 -14.77 1.07 -5.31
CA GLY A 118 -14.90 -0.11 -4.46
C GLY A 118 -15.01 0.25 -2.99
N VAL A 119 -15.71 -0.60 -2.24
CA VAL A 119 -15.76 -0.57 -0.77
C VAL A 119 -15.08 -1.80 -0.21
N ILE A 120 -14.37 -1.63 0.90
CA ILE A 120 -13.51 -2.63 1.53
C ILE A 120 -13.95 -2.75 2.98
N TYR A 121 -14.15 -3.99 3.41
CA TYR A 121 -14.31 -4.34 4.80
C TYR A 121 -13.34 -5.48 5.14
N ARG A 122 -12.53 -5.28 6.20
CA ARG A 122 -11.61 -6.30 6.70
C ARG A 122 -11.71 -6.35 8.22
N ASN A 123 -11.83 -7.55 8.76
CA ASN A 123 -11.76 -7.81 10.19
C ASN A 123 -10.59 -8.77 10.43
N THR A 124 -9.55 -8.27 11.08
CA THR A 124 -8.29 -9.00 11.32
C THR A 124 -8.17 -9.37 12.78
N GLN A 125 -7.79 -10.63 13.03
CA GLN A 125 -7.37 -11.14 14.34
C GLN A 125 -5.87 -11.34 14.35
N ASP A 126 -5.25 -11.24 15.54
CA ASP A 126 -3.80 -11.34 15.71
C ASP A 126 -3.04 -10.34 14.82
N TYR A 127 -3.59 -9.13 14.65
CA TYR A 127 -3.02 -8.09 13.79
C TYR A 127 -1.57 -7.79 14.20
N ILE A 128 -0.62 -7.92 13.27
CA ILE A 128 0.78 -7.61 13.54
C ILE A 128 0.99 -6.11 13.38
N LYS A 129 1.16 -5.46 14.52
CA LYS A 129 1.39 -4.03 14.61
C LYS A 129 2.87 -3.75 14.83
N ARG A 130 3.41 -2.79 14.10
CA ARG A 130 4.71 -2.22 14.36
C ARG A 130 4.58 -1.10 15.38
N ASP A 131 5.35 -1.19 16.45
CA ASP A 131 5.49 -0.18 17.48
C ASP A 131 6.90 0.41 17.44
N LEU A 132 7.06 1.63 17.94
CA LEU A 132 8.36 2.22 18.19
C LEU A 132 8.71 1.99 19.67
N SER A 133 9.83 1.36 19.91
CA SER A 133 10.38 1.09 21.24
C SER A 133 11.71 1.81 21.42
N THR A 134 12.09 2.08 22.66
CA THR A 134 13.37 2.71 22.98
C THR A 134 14.05 1.92 24.09
N VAL A 135 15.27 1.45 23.81
CA VAL A 135 16.12 0.75 24.78
C VAL A 135 17.51 1.40 24.79
N GLY A 136 18.01 1.74 25.97
CA GLY A 136 19.34 2.35 26.10
C GLY A 136 19.52 3.68 25.36
N GLY A 137 18.42 4.42 25.10
CA GLY A 137 18.44 5.67 24.32
C GLY A 137 18.37 5.49 22.81
N THR A 138 18.36 4.27 22.30
CA THR A 138 18.20 3.96 20.87
C THR A 138 16.76 3.59 20.59
N SER A 139 16.15 4.25 19.57
CA SER A 139 14.79 3.93 19.10
C SER A 139 14.85 2.90 17.99
N TYR A 140 14.01 1.90 18.08
CA TYR A 140 13.88 0.83 17.09
C TYR A 140 12.41 0.44 16.88
N GLY A 141 12.09 -0.16 15.74
CA GLY A 141 10.81 -0.78 15.49
C GLY A 141 10.70 -2.12 16.19
N SER A 142 9.57 -2.43 16.78
CA SER A 142 9.23 -3.74 17.33
C SER A 142 7.85 -4.19 16.83
N TYR A 143 7.57 -5.49 16.93
CA TYR A 143 6.33 -6.06 16.40
C TYR A 143 5.55 -6.78 17.48
N THR A 144 4.22 -6.62 17.45
CA THR A 144 3.32 -7.31 18.39
C THR A 144 2.05 -7.77 17.70
N ASN A 145 1.48 -8.88 18.15
CA ASN A 145 0.10 -9.22 17.79
C ASN A 145 -0.85 -8.36 18.66
N HIS A 146 -1.45 -7.36 18.05
CA HIS A 146 -2.28 -6.36 18.75
C HIS A 146 -3.68 -6.89 19.11
N GLY A 147 -4.12 -7.98 18.51
CA GLY A 147 -5.46 -8.51 18.68
C GLY A 147 -6.37 -8.17 17.50
N ARG A 148 -7.58 -7.72 17.77
CA ARG A 148 -8.59 -7.47 16.72
C ARG A 148 -8.52 -6.07 16.16
N VAL A 149 -8.45 -5.97 14.83
CA VAL A 149 -8.45 -4.71 14.09
C VAL A 149 -9.47 -4.76 12.95
N GLU A 150 -10.23 -3.68 12.79
CA GLU A 150 -11.21 -3.53 11.71
C GLU A 150 -10.76 -2.44 10.76
N THR A 151 -10.75 -2.73 9.47
CA THR A 151 -10.52 -1.76 8.40
C THR A 151 -11.78 -1.61 7.56
N LYS A 152 -12.23 -0.37 7.39
CA LYS A 152 -13.32 0.03 6.50
C LYS A 152 -12.84 1.12 5.58
N GLY A 153 -13.29 1.09 4.35
CA GLY A 153 -12.93 2.16 3.47
C GLY A 153 -13.47 2.01 2.05
N PHE A 154 -13.01 2.92 1.23
CA PHE A 154 -13.31 2.90 -0.20
C PHE A 154 -12.12 3.36 -1.00
N ASN A 155 -12.11 2.96 -2.25
CA ASN A 155 -11.16 3.41 -3.26
C ASN A 155 -11.89 3.82 -4.53
N VAL A 156 -11.30 4.78 -5.24
CA VAL A 156 -11.77 5.22 -6.55
C VAL A 156 -10.57 5.27 -7.49
N SER A 157 -10.74 4.77 -8.70
CA SER A 157 -9.76 4.85 -9.77
C SER A 157 -10.39 5.43 -11.02
N LEU A 158 -9.69 6.35 -11.64
CA LEU A 158 -10.07 6.95 -12.92
C LEU A 158 -8.92 6.78 -13.90
N ARG A 159 -9.20 6.37 -15.14
CA ARG A 159 -8.28 6.48 -16.27
C ARG A 159 -9.01 7.05 -17.47
N TYR A 160 -8.43 8.03 -18.07
CA TYR A 160 -8.95 8.64 -19.29
C TYR A 160 -7.83 8.73 -20.32
N SER A 161 -8.15 8.43 -21.55
CA SER A 161 -7.24 8.61 -22.69
C SER A 161 -7.96 9.31 -23.83
N TYR A 162 -7.24 10.14 -24.56
CA TYR A 162 -7.73 10.74 -25.79
C TYR A 162 -6.76 10.43 -26.92
N SER A 163 -7.25 9.59 -27.85
CA SER A 163 -6.44 9.13 -28.97
C SER A 163 -5.10 8.52 -28.45
N ASN A 164 -4.01 8.84 -29.10
CA ASN A 164 -2.66 8.40 -28.74
C ASN A 164 -1.75 9.53 -28.20
N TRP A 165 -2.34 10.71 -27.92
CA TRP A 165 -1.54 11.85 -27.51
C TRP A 165 -1.77 12.33 -26.07
N PHE A 166 -2.82 11.85 -25.40
CA PHE A 166 -3.08 12.22 -24.01
C PHE A 166 -3.61 11.04 -23.20
N ASN A 167 -3.10 10.86 -22.00
CA ASN A 167 -3.73 10.04 -20.97
C ASN A 167 -3.60 10.69 -19.58
N MET A 168 -4.56 10.40 -18.74
CA MET A 168 -4.52 10.73 -17.33
C MET A 168 -5.03 9.57 -16.49
N GLY A 169 -4.46 9.44 -15.31
CA GLY A 169 -4.86 8.48 -14.30
C GLY A 169 -5.01 9.14 -12.94
N GLY A 170 -5.84 8.54 -12.09
CA GLY A 170 -5.94 8.98 -10.72
C GLY A 170 -6.48 7.87 -9.84
N THR A 171 -5.97 7.80 -8.62
CA THR A 171 -6.47 6.90 -7.57
C THR A 171 -6.64 7.68 -6.28
N PHE A 172 -7.73 7.42 -5.58
CA PHE A 172 -7.97 7.94 -4.24
C PHE A 172 -8.34 6.79 -3.32
N ASN A 173 -7.74 6.74 -2.15
CA ASN A 173 -7.97 5.72 -1.13
C ASN A 173 -8.30 6.37 0.20
N ASN A 174 -9.33 5.84 0.86
CA ASN A 174 -9.68 6.18 2.24
C ASN A 174 -9.91 4.88 2.99
N LEU A 175 -9.01 4.54 3.94
CA LEU A 175 -9.00 3.29 4.69
C LEU A 175 -8.92 3.60 6.18
N ASP A 176 -10.04 3.52 6.90
CA ASP A 176 -10.11 3.75 8.34
C ASP A 176 -9.86 2.42 9.08
N THR A 177 -8.67 2.29 9.66
CA THR A 177 -8.21 1.10 10.38
C THR A 177 -8.25 1.37 11.88
N ARG A 178 -9.11 0.64 12.62
CA ARG A 178 -9.35 0.87 14.04
C ARG A 178 -9.15 -0.36 14.89
N ASP A 179 -8.64 -0.13 16.09
CA ASP A 179 -8.58 -1.12 17.16
C ASP A 179 -10.01 -1.53 17.57
N LYS A 180 -10.26 -2.84 17.60
CA LYS A 180 -11.51 -3.47 18.04
C LYS A 180 -11.28 -4.49 19.16
N GLU A 181 -10.10 -4.51 19.75
CA GLU A 181 -9.81 -5.34 20.91
C GLU A 181 -10.44 -4.72 22.18
N LYS A 182 -11.46 -5.37 22.69
CA LYS A 182 -12.22 -4.86 23.85
C LYS A 182 -11.51 -5.12 25.17
N LYS A 183 -10.77 -6.22 25.29
CA LYS A 183 -10.12 -6.64 26.54
C LYS A 183 -8.65 -6.87 26.29
N ARG A 184 -7.78 -6.18 26.98
CA ARG A 184 -6.41 -6.63 27.13
C ARG A 184 -6.42 -7.88 28.00
N ALA A 185 -5.88 -8.98 27.45
CA ALA A 185 -5.73 -10.20 28.23
C ALA A 185 -4.99 -9.86 29.52
N ALA A 186 -5.56 -10.24 30.60
CA ALA A 186 -4.94 -10.60 31.86
C ALA A 186 -5.14 -9.72 33.11
N SER A 187 -5.53 -8.48 33.13
CA SER A 187 -5.40 -7.86 34.46
C SER A 187 -6.55 -7.09 35.07
N SER A 188 -7.59 -6.67 34.36
CA SER A 188 -8.50 -5.76 35.04
C SER A 188 -9.97 -5.69 34.62
N GLY A 189 -10.43 -6.46 33.65
CA GLY A 189 -11.82 -6.33 33.15
C GLY A 189 -12.15 -4.97 32.53
N GLN A 190 -11.19 -4.05 32.46
CA GLN A 190 -11.32 -2.75 31.81
C GLN A 190 -11.17 -2.87 30.30
N ASN A 191 -11.93 -2.08 29.56
CA ASN A 191 -11.74 -1.99 28.11
C ASN A 191 -10.32 -1.48 27.81
N ALA A 192 -9.74 -1.99 26.71
CA ALA A 192 -8.48 -1.47 26.23
C ALA A 192 -8.64 0.03 25.95
N LEU A 193 -7.75 0.86 26.45
CA LEU A 193 -7.79 2.32 26.26
C LEU A 193 -7.76 2.70 24.77
N THR A 194 -7.19 1.84 23.93
CA THR A 194 -7.09 2.00 22.48
C THR A 194 -8.35 1.60 21.71
N TYR A 195 -9.35 1.00 22.38
CA TYR A 195 -10.56 0.53 21.71
C TYR A 195 -11.28 1.64 20.94
N GLY A 196 -11.52 1.39 19.64
CA GLY A 196 -12.17 2.35 18.74
C GLY A 196 -11.23 3.42 18.19
N GLN A 197 -10.01 3.51 18.68
CA GLN A 197 -9.00 4.44 18.16
C GLN A 197 -8.42 3.94 16.82
N ARG A 198 -7.97 4.89 15.98
CA ARG A 198 -7.27 4.57 14.75
C ARG A 198 -5.90 3.98 15.09
N ILE A 199 -5.53 2.90 14.39
CA ILE A 199 -4.19 2.32 14.50
C ILE A 199 -3.17 3.38 14.04
N PRO A 200 -2.18 3.73 14.88
CA PRO A 200 -1.18 4.73 14.52
C PRO A 200 -0.20 4.23 13.45
N ASN A 201 0.55 5.16 12.89
CA ASN A 201 1.57 4.94 11.87
C ASN A 201 1.05 4.26 10.58
N ILE A 202 -0.22 4.49 10.25
CA ILE A 202 -0.86 4.03 9.02
C ILE A 202 -1.52 5.21 8.32
N PRO A 203 -1.08 5.58 7.11
CA PRO A 203 -1.79 6.56 6.29
C PRO A 203 -3.21 6.06 5.98
N TYR A 204 -4.21 6.86 6.26
CA TYR A 204 -5.60 6.48 6.05
C TYR A 204 -6.24 7.12 4.83
N GLN A 205 -5.63 8.19 4.29
CA GLN A 205 -6.13 8.90 3.13
C GLN A 205 -4.96 9.31 2.25
N TYR A 206 -4.97 8.85 1.00
CA TYR A 206 -3.93 9.16 0.03
C TYR A 206 -4.44 9.07 -1.40
N ALA A 207 -3.80 9.81 -2.29
CA ALA A 207 -4.14 9.88 -3.70
C ALA A 207 -2.88 9.94 -4.57
N ASN A 208 -3.03 9.45 -5.79
CA ASN A 208 -2.07 9.67 -6.87
C ASN A 208 -2.83 10.15 -8.09
N VAL A 209 -2.24 11.09 -8.82
CA VAL A 209 -2.75 11.57 -10.11
C VAL A 209 -1.57 11.63 -11.07
N ASP A 210 -1.77 11.19 -12.30
CA ASP A 210 -0.79 11.31 -13.36
C ASP A 210 -1.42 11.84 -14.65
N MET A 211 -0.65 12.57 -15.43
CA MET A 211 -1.01 13.05 -16.75
C MET A 211 0.18 12.91 -17.69
N ASN A 212 -0.08 12.43 -18.91
CA ASN A 212 0.94 12.27 -19.92
C ASN A 212 0.46 12.79 -21.26
N PHE A 213 1.32 13.54 -21.94
CA PHE A 213 1.13 14.06 -23.28
C PHE A 213 2.20 13.47 -24.20
N TYR A 214 1.80 13.10 -25.40
CA TYR A 214 2.67 12.48 -26.41
C TYR A 214 2.55 13.22 -27.74
N TRP A 215 3.63 13.79 -28.24
CA TRP A 215 3.69 14.40 -29.56
C TRP A 215 4.52 13.51 -30.48
N HIS A 216 3.79 12.72 -31.29
CA HIS A 216 4.41 11.82 -32.25
C HIS A 216 4.91 12.55 -33.49
N ASN A 217 6.01 12.06 -34.06
CA ASN A 217 6.68 12.62 -35.24
C ASN A 217 7.12 14.08 -35.07
N LEU A 218 7.38 14.52 -33.86
CA LEU A 218 7.87 15.85 -33.57
C LEU A 218 9.31 16.00 -34.09
N PHE A 219 9.56 17.03 -34.89
CA PHE A 219 10.81 17.36 -35.58
C PHE A 219 11.23 16.34 -36.66
N ALA A 220 10.93 15.03 -36.54
CA ALA A 220 11.21 14.02 -37.57
C ALA A 220 10.30 12.81 -37.40
N LYS A 221 10.07 12.07 -38.50
CA LYS A 221 9.31 10.82 -38.48
C LYS A 221 9.94 9.79 -37.54
N GLY A 222 9.12 9.15 -36.71
CA GLY A 222 9.56 8.15 -35.73
C GLY A 222 10.13 8.74 -34.43
N ASN A 223 10.06 10.07 -34.25
CA ASN A 223 10.40 10.71 -32.98
C ASN A 223 9.16 11.01 -32.15
N THR A 224 9.29 10.93 -30.84
CA THR A 224 8.16 11.21 -29.91
C THR A 224 8.69 12.04 -28.74
N LEU A 225 8.04 13.17 -28.49
CA LEU A 225 8.20 13.93 -27.25
C LEU A 225 7.11 13.49 -26.26
N THR A 226 7.51 13.24 -25.04
CA THR A 226 6.60 12.92 -23.94
C THR A 226 6.79 13.93 -22.83
N PHE A 227 5.68 14.50 -22.35
CA PHE A 227 5.64 15.29 -21.13
C PHE A 227 4.76 14.56 -20.13
N GLY A 228 5.28 14.33 -18.92
CA GLY A 228 4.58 13.70 -17.83
C GLY A 228 4.55 14.61 -16.60
N TRP A 229 3.44 14.59 -15.91
CA TRP A 229 3.27 15.13 -14.58
C TRP A 229 2.60 14.11 -13.69
N ASP A 230 3.12 13.92 -12.49
CA ASP A 230 2.48 13.12 -11.46
C ASP A 230 2.45 13.87 -10.13
N CYS A 231 1.41 13.57 -9.36
CA CYS A 231 1.16 14.14 -8.06
C CYS A 231 0.85 13.04 -7.06
N PHE A 232 1.52 13.07 -5.93
CA PHE A 232 1.23 12.25 -4.76
C PHE A 232 0.66 13.14 -3.67
N TYR A 233 -0.43 12.69 -3.03
CA TYR A 233 -1.04 13.31 -1.86
C TYR A 233 -1.17 12.28 -0.75
N GLN A 234 -0.85 12.66 0.47
CA GLN A 234 -1.08 11.89 1.69
C GLN A 234 -1.57 12.83 2.78
N HIS A 235 -2.68 12.50 3.40
CA HIS A 235 -3.19 13.24 4.55
C HIS A 235 -2.29 12.99 5.77
N ASP A 236 -2.27 13.93 6.72
CA ASP A 236 -1.55 13.75 7.98
C ASP A 236 -2.09 12.56 8.77
N PHE A 237 -1.22 11.87 9.49
CA PHE A 237 -1.63 10.72 10.30
C PHE A 237 -0.80 10.64 11.59
N PRO A 238 -1.38 10.07 12.69
CA PRO A 238 -0.69 9.99 13.96
C PRO A 238 0.45 8.96 13.92
N LEU A 239 1.60 9.30 14.52
CA LEU A 239 2.72 8.38 14.68
C LEU A 239 2.52 7.44 15.87
N TYR A 240 1.79 7.92 16.90
CA TYR A 240 1.46 7.19 18.14
C TYR A 240 -0.04 7.21 18.39
N TRP A 241 -0.50 6.48 19.41
CA TRP A 241 -1.90 6.48 19.83
C TRP A 241 -2.36 7.88 20.25
N GLU A 242 -3.45 8.37 19.66
CA GLU A 242 -3.92 9.74 19.88
C GLU A 242 -4.54 9.98 21.26
N ASN A 243 -4.99 8.92 21.91
CA ASN A 243 -5.64 9.00 23.23
C ASN A 243 -4.68 8.81 24.42
N PHE A 244 -3.38 8.65 24.18
CA PHE A 244 -2.38 8.58 25.25
C PHE A 244 -1.59 9.89 25.34
N GLY A 245 -1.36 10.37 26.57
CA GLY A 245 -0.56 11.56 26.81
C GLY A 245 -1.29 12.88 26.49
N ASP A 246 -0.53 13.97 26.51
CA ASP A 246 -1.02 15.31 26.23
C ASP A 246 -1.28 15.50 24.70
N PRO A 247 -2.48 15.93 24.29
CA PRO A 247 -2.79 16.21 22.90
C PRO A 247 -1.82 17.20 22.22
N SER A 248 -1.28 18.17 22.95
CA SER A 248 -0.36 19.18 22.41
C SER A 248 1.03 18.66 22.07
N THR A 249 1.42 17.50 22.61
CA THR A 249 2.74 16.89 22.38
C THR A 249 2.70 15.76 21.37
N LYS A 250 1.56 15.51 20.71
CA LYS A 250 1.40 14.40 19.79
C LYS A 250 2.13 14.63 18.49
N ILE A 251 2.99 13.69 18.16
CA ILE A 251 3.73 13.67 16.91
C ILE A 251 2.85 13.05 15.82
N ARG A 252 2.71 13.79 14.73
CA ARG A 252 2.02 13.35 13.51
C ARG A 252 2.98 13.46 12.33
N VAL A 253 2.88 12.53 11.40
CA VAL A 253 3.45 12.74 10.07
C VAL A 253 2.57 13.77 9.36
N PRO A 254 3.11 14.93 8.93
CA PRO A 254 2.29 16.00 8.38
C PRO A 254 1.69 15.59 7.02
N GLN A 255 0.66 16.33 6.62
CA GLN A 255 0.13 16.23 5.26
C GLN A 255 1.23 16.52 4.25
N GLN A 256 1.25 15.76 3.16
CA GLN A 256 2.29 15.85 2.14
C GLN A 256 1.64 15.89 0.76
N ILE A 257 2.18 16.75 -0.09
CA ILE A 257 1.84 16.80 -1.51
C ILE A 257 3.12 16.95 -2.31
N SER A 258 3.33 16.12 -3.31
CA SER A 258 4.53 16.14 -4.14
C SER A 258 4.16 16.13 -5.60
N HIS A 259 4.77 17.01 -6.37
CA HIS A 259 4.62 17.10 -7.81
C HIS A 259 5.93 16.73 -8.49
N ASN A 260 5.86 15.85 -9.47
CA ASN A 260 6.99 15.47 -10.29
C ASN A 260 6.71 15.82 -11.76
N LEU A 261 7.73 16.23 -12.48
CA LEU A 261 7.68 16.48 -13.91
C LEU A 261 8.68 15.60 -14.63
N SER A 262 8.30 15.11 -15.79
CA SER A 262 9.18 14.37 -16.68
C SER A 262 9.06 14.86 -18.12
N LEU A 263 10.20 14.95 -18.82
CA LEU A 263 10.28 15.26 -20.23
C LEU A 263 11.15 14.20 -20.90
N GLY A 264 10.60 13.50 -21.87
CA GLY A 264 11.30 12.45 -22.60
C GLY A 264 11.29 12.72 -24.10
N TYR A 265 12.40 12.50 -24.76
CA TYR A 265 12.48 12.56 -26.22
C TYR A 265 13.05 11.25 -26.76
N SER A 266 12.23 10.58 -27.53
CA SER A 266 12.54 9.32 -28.19
C SER A 266 12.84 9.58 -29.68
N ILE A 267 13.95 9.08 -30.17
CA ILE A 267 14.47 9.34 -31.51
C ILE A 267 14.59 8.00 -32.26
N ARG A 268 14.30 8.02 -33.56
CA ARG A 268 14.40 6.85 -34.46
C ARG A 268 13.65 5.64 -33.92
N ASN A 269 12.33 5.78 -33.71
CA ASN A 269 11.44 4.73 -33.18
C ASN A 269 11.94 4.12 -31.86
N GLY A 270 12.50 4.93 -30.97
CA GLY A 270 12.94 4.49 -29.65
C GLY A 270 14.38 4.01 -29.55
N ARG A 271 15.17 4.07 -30.65
CA ARG A 271 16.58 3.66 -30.61
C ARG A 271 17.41 4.50 -29.64
N TYR A 272 17.17 5.82 -29.60
CA TYR A 272 17.81 6.74 -28.67
C TYR A 272 16.73 7.39 -27.81
N ASN A 273 16.93 7.45 -26.50
CA ASN A 273 15.99 8.06 -25.59
C ASN A 273 16.74 8.96 -24.62
N ILE A 274 16.33 10.22 -24.55
CA ILE A 274 16.82 11.22 -23.60
C ILE A 274 15.66 11.57 -22.69
N SER A 275 15.86 11.59 -21.39
CA SER A 275 14.84 12.03 -20.47
C SER A 275 15.41 12.87 -19.34
N PHE A 276 14.60 13.84 -18.91
CA PHE A 276 14.82 14.67 -17.73
C PHE A 276 13.63 14.48 -16.78
N GLU A 277 13.92 14.42 -15.50
CA GLU A 277 12.92 14.28 -14.45
C GLU A 277 13.25 15.28 -13.33
N CYS A 278 12.24 16.02 -12.88
CA CYS A 278 12.30 16.82 -11.67
C CYS A 278 11.35 16.22 -10.66
N ARG A 279 11.89 15.66 -9.60
CA ARG A 279 11.12 15.15 -8.47
C ARG A 279 10.93 16.22 -7.42
N ASN A 280 9.75 16.18 -6.80
CA ASN A 280 9.38 17.14 -5.77
C ASN A 280 9.59 18.60 -6.25
N LEU A 281 8.92 18.97 -7.34
CA LEU A 281 9.08 20.27 -8.03
C LEU A 281 8.93 21.45 -7.08
N THR A 282 8.00 21.39 -6.13
CA THR A 282 7.69 22.45 -5.17
C THR A 282 8.65 22.48 -3.98
N ASP A 283 9.60 21.53 -3.90
CA ASP A 283 10.52 21.38 -2.77
C ASP A 283 9.83 21.22 -1.41
N GLU A 284 8.72 20.49 -1.42
CA GLU A 284 7.93 20.20 -0.21
C GLU A 284 8.73 19.32 0.75
N LYS A 285 8.54 19.53 2.05
CA LYS A 285 9.14 18.67 3.07
C LYS A 285 8.37 17.36 3.15
N LEU A 286 8.95 16.31 2.61
CA LEU A 286 8.38 14.97 2.61
C LEU A 286 8.99 14.14 3.75
N TYR A 287 8.17 13.32 4.38
CA TYR A 287 8.57 12.48 5.50
C TYR A 287 8.22 11.01 5.24
N ASP A 288 8.95 10.12 5.87
CA ASP A 288 8.60 8.70 5.95
C ASP A 288 7.73 8.37 7.16
N ASN A 289 7.48 7.09 7.38
CA ASN A 289 6.69 6.62 8.51
C ASN A 289 7.40 6.74 9.88
N PHE A 290 8.68 7.14 9.91
CA PHE A 290 9.42 7.47 11.13
C PHE A 290 9.44 8.97 11.41
N SER A 291 8.74 9.76 10.58
CA SER A 291 8.83 11.22 10.57
C SER A 291 10.22 11.74 10.22
N LEU A 292 11.03 10.95 9.51
CA LEU A 292 12.31 11.38 8.98
C LEU A 292 12.12 12.07 7.65
N GLN A 293 12.76 13.22 7.50
CA GLN A 293 12.66 14.00 6.27
C GLN A 293 13.38 13.30 5.11
N LYS A 294 12.67 13.12 4.01
CA LYS A 294 13.20 12.62 2.73
C LYS A 294 13.97 13.72 2.00
N ALA A 295 14.72 13.32 0.96
CA ALA A 295 15.37 14.26 0.06
C ALA A 295 14.34 15.24 -0.54
N GLY A 296 14.74 16.52 -0.65
CA GLY A 296 13.97 17.57 -1.28
C GLY A 296 13.93 17.42 -2.80
N ARG A 297 13.85 18.56 -3.50
CA ARG A 297 13.83 18.58 -4.96
C ARG A 297 15.10 17.96 -5.55
N ALA A 298 14.90 17.08 -6.55
CA ALA A 298 15.97 16.38 -7.22
C ALA A 298 15.78 16.37 -8.74
N PHE A 299 16.87 16.46 -9.48
CA PHE A 299 16.89 16.44 -10.94
C PHE A 299 17.65 15.23 -11.43
N TYR A 300 17.11 14.56 -12.45
CA TYR A 300 17.71 13.39 -13.06
C TYR A 300 17.77 13.57 -14.58
N GLY A 301 18.91 13.21 -15.15
CA GLY A 301 19.10 13.08 -16.60
C GLY A 301 19.42 11.62 -16.94
N LYS A 302 18.80 11.11 -18.00
CA LYS A 302 19.02 9.73 -18.45
C LYS A 302 19.13 9.69 -19.97
N PHE A 303 20.18 9.01 -20.43
CA PHE A 303 20.34 8.67 -21.84
C PHE A 303 20.36 7.15 -22.01
N ARG A 304 19.56 6.63 -22.95
CA ARG A 304 19.49 5.20 -23.25
C ARG A 304 19.60 4.96 -24.73
N VAL A 305 20.41 3.98 -25.10
CA VAL A 305 20.56 3.51 -26.48
C VAL A 305 20.17 2.03 -26.54
N TYR A 306 19.36 1.66 -27.53
CA TYR A 306 19.06 0.26 -27.83
C TYR A 306 19.90 -0.20 -29.03
N PHE A 307 20.73 -1.20 -28.81
CA PHE A 307 21.52 -1.87 -29.83
C PHE A 307 20.76 -3.13 -30.26
N GLY A 308 19.95 -3.02 -31.28
CA GLY A 308 19.19 -4.13 -31.86
C GLY A 308 18.73 -3.75 -33.26
N LYS A 309 18.57 -4.76 -34.10
CA LYS A 309 18.06 -4.60 -35.47
C LYS A 309 16.60 -4.21 -35.45
#